data_d683133d54b99de7d12692baf9028abc
#
_entry.id   d683133d54b99de7d12692baf9028abc
#
_cell.length_a   1.000
_cell.length_b   1.000
_cell.length_c   1.000
_cell.angle_alpha   90.00
_cell.angle_beta   90.00
_cell.angle_gamma   90.00
#
_symmetry.space_group_name_H-M   'P 1'
#
loop_
_entity.id
_entity.type
_entity.pdbx_description
1 polymer ?
#
loop_
_entity_poly.entity_id
_entity_poly.type
_entity_poly.pdbx_seq_one_letter_code
_entity_poly.pdbx_strand_id
1 'polypeptide(L)'
;ELVRWMRERNKTFNEIGLYGTREVGTLIALQETENDEYRCRPFNSMEVTGNIIIKRPVDEQGHKLAIREVNWYREVQKYKFEQIPQIFEFEPLKMEKINGENIFKTNLTLEQKKMVIDNLVSSLERLHDLKSTPADLFSIMEAYYHKTVKRLESVRDLIPFADQRYIRINGRNCRNPFFYKKDFREKVKDLLCDTSEFALIHGDCTFSNTMVDSNLNIIFLDPRGYFGFQELCGDEYYDWAKV
;
A
#
# COMPACT_ATOMS: atom_id res chain seq x y z
N GLU A 1 -14.39 0.38 -18.03
CA GLU A 1 -15.32 0.74 -19.13
C GLU A 1 -15.51 -0.38 -20.14
N LEU A 2 -14.42 -1.03 -20.64
CA LEU A 2 -14.55 -2.14 -21.60
C LEU A 2 -15.37 -3.31 -21.05
N VAL A 3 -15.12 -3.74 -19.83
CA VAL A 3 -15.85 -4.85 -19.19
C VAL A 3 -17.34 -4.47 -19.03
N ARG A 4 -17.66 -3.25 -18.63
CA ARG A 4 -19.03 -2.73 -18.56
C ARG A 4 -19.71 -2.75 -19.93
N TRP A 5 -19.06 -2.23 -20.95
CA TRP A 5 -19.53 -2.24 -22.34
C TRP A 5 -19.79 -3.66 -22.86
N MET A 6 -18.91 -4.61 -22.57
CA MET A 6 -19.07 -6.02 -22.96
C MET A 6 -20.24 -6.68 -22.24
N ARG A 7 -20.41 -6.41 -20.94
CA ARG A 7 -21.52 -6.93 -20.12
C ARG A 7 -22.88 -6.44 -20.64
N GLU A 8 -23.00 -5.13 -20.90
CA GLU A 8 -24.22 -4.53 -21.46
C GLU A 8 -24.66 -5.11 -22.81
N ARG A 9 -23.71 -5.67 -23.55
CA ARG A 9 -23.93 -6.29 -24.88
C ARG A 9 -23.89 -7.80 -24.86
N ASN A 10 -23.93 -8.41 -23.66
CA ASN A 10 -23.85 -9.86 -23.49
C ASN A 10 -22.65 -10.48 -24.26
N LYS A 11 -21.52 -9.76 -24.35
CA LYS A 11 -20.31 -10.29 -24.96
C LYS A 11 -19.58 -11.15 -23.97
N THR A 12 -19.16 -12.33 -24.44
CA THR A 12 -18.25 -13.21 -23.74
C THR A 12 -16.82 -12.91 -24.17
N PHE A 13 -15.86 -13.12 -23.27
CA PHE A 13 -14.44 -13.06 -23.58
C PHE A 13 -13.76 -14.32 -23.07
N ASN A 14 -12.80 -14.79 -23.83
CA ASN A 14 -11.94 -15.87 -23.38
C ASN A 14 -10.73 -15.28 -22.66
N GLU A 15 -10.29 -15.94 -21.62
CA GLU A 15 -9.05 -15.61 -20.95
C GLU A 15 -7.89 -16.00 -21.87
N ILE A 16 -7.08 -15.01 -22.24
CA ILE A 16 -5.86 -15.22 -23.02
C ILE A 16 -4.71 -14.85 -22.12
N GLY A 17 -3.82 -15.78 -21.83
CA GLY A 17 -2.57 -15.53 -21.13
C GLY A 17 -1.68 -14.62 -21.97
N LEU A 18 -1.50 -13.37 -21.53
CA LEU A 18 -0.64 -12.40 -22.20
C LEU A 18 0.76 -12.46 -21.57
N TYR A 19 1.65 -13.24 -22.20
CA TYR A 19 3.05 -13.31 -21.80
C TYR A 19 3.82 -12.10 -22.33
N GLY A 20 4.63 -11.46 -21.49
CA GLY A 20 5.48 -10.31 -21.88
C GLY A 20 4.72 -9.00 -22.07
N THR A 21 3.46 -8.90 -21.65
CA THR A 21 2.70 -7.66 -21.67
C THR A 21 2.97 -6.81 -20.43
N ARG A 22 2.94 -5.48 -20.61
CA ARG A 22 3.05 -4.50 -19.54
C ARG A 22 1.74 -3.75 -19.41
N GLU A 23 1.30 -3.53 -18.19
CA GLU A 23 0.15 -2.68 -17.92
C GLU A 23 0.60 -1.22 -18.02
N VAL A 24 0.01 -0.49 -18.98
CA VAL A 24 0.25 0.94 -19.18
C VAL A 24 -1.07 1.67 -18.91
N GLY A 25 -1.25 2.15 -17.68
CA GLY A 25 -2.49 2.80 -17.24
C GLY A 25 -2.66 4.24 -17.73
N THR A 26 -1.61 4.89 -18.22
CA THR A 26 -1.62 6.30 -18.66
C THR A 26 -0.65 6.56 -19.82
N LEU A 27 -0.85 7.68 -20.56
CA LEU A 27 0.07 8.16 -21.59
C LEU A 27 1.49 8.42 -21.02
N ILE A 28 1.57 8.88 -19.78
CA ILE A 28 2.85 9.13 -19.09
C ILE A 28 3.56 7.78 -18.84
N ALA A 29 2.84 6.78 -18.37
CA ALA A 29 3.40 5.44 -18.21
C ALA A 29 3.83 4.79 -19.54
N LEU A 30 3.21 5.18 -20.67
CA LEU A 30 3.62 4.76 -22.01
C LEU A 30 4.94 5.43 -22.44
N GLN A 31 5.11 6.70 -22.14
CA GLN A 31 6.34 7.45 -22.47
C GLN A 31 7.53 7.02 -21.60
N GLU A 32 7.27 6.53 -20.39
CA GLU A 32 8.28 6.05 -19.43
C GLU A 32 8.68 4.57 -19.65
N THR A 33 8.05 3.85 -20.59
CA THR A 33 8.38 2.45 -20.90
C THR A 33 9.76 2.24 -21.49
N GLU A 34 10.45 3.31 -21.91
CA GLU A 34 11.83 3.23 -22.41
C GLU A 34 12.88 3.16 -21.30
N ASN A 35 12.53 3.54 -20.05
CA ASN A 35 13.41 3.45 -18.87
C ASN A 35 12.82 2.52 -17.81
N ASP A 36 13.11 1.24 -17.91
CA ASP A 36 12.51 0.14 -17.13
C ASP A 36 12.82 0.12 -15.63
N GLU A 37 13.81 0.89 -15.17
CA GLU A 37 14.33 0.76 -13.79
C GLU A 37 13.55 1.54 -12.73
N TYR A 38 12.80 2.60 -13.10
CA TYR A 38 12.26 3.54 -12.12
C TYR A 38 10.79 3.86 -12.36
N ARG A 39 9.92 2.87 -12.13
CA ARG A 39 8.47 3.08 -12.19
C ARG A 39 7.98 3.85 -10.97
N CYS A 40 7.40 5.01 -11.18
CA CYS A 40 6.57 5.65 -10.17
C CYS A 40 5.07 5.62 -10.56
N ARG A 41 4.22 5.87 -9.58
CA ARG A 41 2.76 5.94 -9.81
C ARG A 41 2.44 7.15 -10.71
N PRO A 42 1.36 7.11 -11.51
CA PRO A 42 1.03 8.16 -12.50
C PRO A 42 0.97 9.58 -11.97
N PHE A 43 0.73 9.76 -10.68
CA PHE A 43 0.63 11.07 -10.01
C PHE A 43 1.97 11.60 -9.48
N ASN A 44 3.07 10.88 -9.68
CA ASN A 44 4.43 11.32 -9.35
C ASN A 44 5.34 11.20 -10.59
N SER A 45 6.34 12.05 -10.68
CA SER A 45 7.51 11.86 -11.54
C SER A 45 8.72 11.51 -10.68
N MET A 46 9.60 10.69 -11.23
CA MET A 46 10.83 10.26 -10.57
C MET A 46 12.02 10.47 -11.49
N GLU A 47 13.05 11.15 -10.99
CA GLU A 47 14.30 11.42 -11.70
C GLU A 47 15.45 10.82 -10.90
N VAL A 48 16.36 10.14 -11.57
CA VAL A 48 17.55 9.57 -10.94
C VAL A 48 18.79 10.27 -11.44
N THR A 49 19.56 10.85 -10.54
CA THR A 49 20.80 11.55 -10.85
C THR A 49 21.92 10.99 -9.96
N GLY A 50 22.75 10.14 -10.54
CA GLY A 50 23.78 9.42 -9.79
C GLY A 50 23.17 8.55 -8.68
N ASN A 51 23.53 8.84 -7.44
CA ASN A 51 23.04 8.12 -6.25
C ASN A 51 21.86 8.82 -5.56
N ILE A 52 21.14 9.68 -6.26
CA ILE A 52 20.02 10.47 -5.73
C ILE A 52 18.77 10.20 -6.55
N ILE A 53 17.66 9.95 -5.86
CA ILE A 53 16.31 9.92 -6.42
C ILE A 53 15.61 11.23 -6.07
N ILE A 54 15.01 11.86 -7.07
CA ILE A 54 14.21 13.08 -6.92
C ILE A 54 12.77 12.73 -7.29
N LYS A 55 11.86 12.89 -6.35
CA LYS A 55 10.44 12.59 -6.51
C LYS A 55 9.63 13.89 -6.50
N ARG A 56 8.77 14.08 -7.52
CA ARG A 56 7.92 15.27 -7.65
C ARG A 56 6.46 14.85 -7.88
N PRO A 57 5.50 15.46 -7.20
CA PRO A 57 4.09 15.28 -7.52
C PRO A 57 3.76 15.93 -8.87
N VAL A 58 2.85 15.31 -9.64
CA VAL A 58 2.45 15.77 -10.99
C VAL A 58 1.05 16.37 -11.00
N ASP A 59 0.20 15.93 -10.08
CA ASP A 59 -1.20 16.35 -9.96
C ASP A 59 -1.60 16.67 -8.50
N GLU A 60 -2.84 17.11 -8.32
CA GLU A 60 -3.36 17.46 -6.98
C GLU A 60 -3.37 16.25 -6.02
N GLN A 61 -3.65 15.05 -6.53
CA GLN A 61 -3.61 13.83 -5.73
C GLN A 61 -2.17 13.51 -5.31
N GLY A 62 -1.22 13.64 -6.22
CA GLY A 62 0.21 13.48 -5.95
C GLY A 62 0.71 14.47 -4.89
N HIS A 63 0.31 15.73 -4.96
CA HIS A 63 0.67 16.73 -3.94
C HIS A 63 0.18 16.34 -2.54
N LYS A 64 -1.06 15.89 -2.40
CA LYS A 64 -1.61 15.45 -1.11
C LYS A 64 -0.84 14.24 -0.53
N LEU A 65 -0.46 13.31 -1.40
CA LEU A 65 0.32 12.14 -0.98
C LEU A 65 1.77 12.50 -0.65
N ALA A 66 2.40 13.38 -1.43
CA ALA A 66 3.76 13.84 -1.19
C ALA A 66 3.89 14.56 0.16
N ILE A 67 2.93 15.39 0.54
CA ILE A 67 2.92 16.05 1.86
C ILE A 67 2.91 15.00 2.98
N ARG A 68 2.08 13.96 2.88
CA ARG A 68 2.00 12.89 3.88
C ARG A 68 3.28 12.06 3.96
N GLU A 69 3.84 11.71 2.80
CA GLU A 69 5.11 11.00 2.70
C GLU A 69 6.25 11.78 3.35
N VAL A 70 6.36 13.07 3.03
CA VAL A 70 7.35 13.98 3.64
C VAL A 70 7.16 14.11 5.15
N ASN A 71 5.93 14.26 5.62
CA ASN A 71 5.62 14.35 7.04
C ASN A 71 6.00 13.06 7.78
N TRP A 72 5.79 11.91 7.16
CA TRP A 72 6.18 10.63 7.72
C TRP A 72 7.72 10.53 7.85
N TYR A 73 8.48 10.84 6.80
CA TYR A 73 9.94 10.83 6.86
C TYR A 73 10.47 11.82 7.91
N ARG A 74 9.90 13.01 7.99
CA ARG A 74 10.27 14.00 9.04
C ARG A 74 10.01 13.48 10.45
N GLU A 75 8.90 12.75 10.63
CA GLU A 75 8.55 12.19 11.94
C GLU A 75 9.52 11.09 12.37
N VAL A 76 9.74 10.08 11.53
CA VAL A 76 10.62 8.95 11.88
C VAL A 76 12.08 9.37 12.09
N GLN A 77 12.53 10.42 11.39
CA GLN A 77 13.87 10.97 11.60
C GLN A 77 14.07 11.58 13.00
N LYS A 78 13.02 12.09 13.64
CA LYS A 78 13.11 12.59 15.04
C LYS A 78 13.52 11.49 16.01
N TYR A 79 13.16 10.25 15.70
CA TYR A 79 13.47 9.07 16.50
C TYR A 79 14.72 8.34 16.01
N LYS A 80 15.45 8.90 15.02
CA LYS A 80 16.61 8.26 14.40
C LYS A 80 16.33 6.87 13.86
N PHE A 81 15.15 6.70 13.25
CA PHE A 81 14.78 5.44 12.60
C PHE A 81 15.64 5.22 11.35
N GLU A 82 16.39 4.12 11.32
CA GLU A 82 17.42 3.86 10.31
C GLU A 82 16.91 3.12 9.08
N GLN A 83 15.72 2.50 9.15
CA GLN A 83 15.15 1.68 8.07
C GLN A 83 14.46 2.51 6.99
N ILE A 84 15.05 3.65 6.64
CA ILE A 84 14.61 4.56 5.57
C ILE A 84 15.80 5.01 4.73
N PRO A 85 15.61 5.46 3.47
CA PRO A 85 16.66 6.13 2.73
C PRO A 85 17.16 7.38 3.45
N GLN A 86 18.41 7.75 3.25
CA GLN A 86 18.87 9.06 3.65
C GLN A 86 18.09 10.14 2.87
N ILE A 87 17.43 11.07 3.58
CA ILE A 87 16.69 12.18 2.99
C ILE A 87 17.61 13.40 2.93
N PHE A 88 17.83 13.94 1.74
CA PHE A 88 18.68 15.12 1.50
C PHE A 88 17.86 16.41 1.45
N GLU A 89 16.62 16.34 0.91
CA GLU A 89 15.73 17.48 0.76
C GLU A 89 14.27 17.01 0.77
N PHE A 90 13.37 17.81 1.29
CA PHE A 90 11.95 17.45 1.37
C PHE A 90 11.08 18.04 0.27
N GLU A 91 11.51 19.12 -0.38
CA GLU A 91 10.73 19.82 -1.41
C GLU A 91 11.65 20.33 -2.54
N PRO A 92 11.76 19.60 -3.67
CA PRO A 92 11.22 18.27 -3.96
C PRO A 92 11.86 17.21 -3.06
N LEU A 93 11.17 16.08 -2.84
CA LEU A 93 11.73 14.99 -2.03
C LEU A 93 12.95 14.41 -2.77
N LYS A 94 14.13 14.60 -2.16
CA LYS A 94 15.41 14.04 -2.62
C LYS A 94 15.90 13.04 -1.60
N MET A 95 16.14 11.82 -2.04
CA MET A 95 16.57 10.74 -1.19
C MET A 95 17.69 9.91 -1.82
N GLU A 96 18.36 9.15 -1.01
CA GLU A 96 19.34 8.18 -1.44
C GLU A 96 18.73 7.13 -2.36
N LYS A 97 19.43 6.80 -3.43
CA LYS A 97 19.15 5.61 -4.23
C LYS A 97 19.72 4.40 -3.49
N ILE A 98 18.84 3.57 -2.94
CA ILE A 98 19.23 2.38 -2.21
C ILE A 98 19.93 1.38 -3.15
N ASN A 99 21.09 0.90 -2.75
CA ASN A 99 21.78 -0.21 -3.41
C ASN A 99 21.20 -1.53 -2.90
N GLY A 100 20.06 -1.92 -3.43
CA GLY A 100 19.30 -3.09 -3.03
C GLY A 100 18.17 -3.37 -4.00
N GLU A 101 17.36 -4.37 -3.70
CA GLU A 101 16.20 -4.77 -4.50
C GLU A 101 14.95 -4.87 -3.63
N ASN A 102 13.77 -4.72 -4.26
CA ASN A 102 12.52 -5.00 -3.57
C ASN A 102 12.45 -6.47 -3.16
N ILE A 103 11.90 -6.76 -1.98
CA ILE A 103 11.81 -8.13 -1.43
C ILE A 103 11.23 -9.12 -2.46
N PHE A 104 10.22 -8.73 -3.22
CA PHE A 104 9.56 -9.62 -4.19
C PHE A 104 10.43 -9.95 -5.42
N LYS A 105 11.48 -9.17 -5.70
CA LYS A 105 12.41 -9.38 -6.85
C LYS A 105 13.67 -10.14 -6.45
N THR A 106 14.05 -10.05 -5.18
CA THR A 106 15.34 -10.53 -4.68
C THR A 106 15.44 -12.06 -4.75
N ASN A 107 16.50 -12.55 -5.37
CA ASN A 107 16.76 -13.99 -5.42
C ASN A 107 17.56 -14.42 -4.19
N LEU A 108 16.88 -14.88 -3.15
CA LEU A 108 17.43 -15.26 -1.86
C LEU A 108 17.35 -16.77 -1.64
N THR A 109 18.36 -17.30 -0.93
CA THR A 109 18.29 -18.66 -0.37
C THR A 109 17.20 -18.75 0.70
N LEU A 110 16.80 -19.96 1.08
CA LEU A 110 15.79 -20.15 2.14
C LEU A 110 16.20 -19.51 3.47
N GLU A 111 17.48 -19.61 3.81
CA GLU A 111 18.03 -19.02 5.04
C GLU A 111 17.99 -17.49 4.99
N GLN A 112 18.42 -16.89 3.87
CA GLN A 112 18.33 -15.45 3.66
C GLN A 112 16.88 -14.95 3.69
N LYS A 113 15.93 -15.71 3.09
CA LYS A 113 14.50 -15.37 3.17
C LYS A 113 13.99 -15.31 4.61
N LYS A 114 14.38 -16.27 5.45
CA LYS A 114 14.04 -16.24 6.89
C LYS A 114 14.63 -15.02 7.56
N MET A 115 15.92 -14.73 7.37
CA MET A 115 16.57 -13.55 7.93
C MET A 115 15.89 -12.25 7.49
N VAL A 116 15.51 -12.13 6.21
CA VAL A 116 14.83 -10.95 5.70
C VAL A 116 13.45 -10.79 6.34
N ILE A 117 12.69 -11.86 6.53
CA ILE A 117 11.39 -11.79 7.21
C ILE A 117 11.59 -11.43 8.69
N ASP A 118 12.56 -12.02 9.39
CA ASP A 118 12.85 -11.69 10.79
C ASP A 118 13.27 -10.21 10.93
N ASN A 119 14.10 -9.71 10.00
CA ASN A 119 14.50 -8.31 9.96
C ASN A 119 13.32 -7.38 9.65
N LEU A 120 12.40 -7.79 8.77
CA LEU A 120 11.20 -7.02 8.44
C LEU A 120 10.26 -6.92 9.65
N VAL A 121 10.01 -8.04 10.32
CA VAL A 121 9.21 -8.08 11.56
C VAL A 121 9.82 -7.15 12.60
N SER A 122 11.10 -7.32 12.92
CA SER A 122 11.78 -6.47 13.91
C SER A 122 11.83 -4.99 13.53
N SER A 123 11.86 -4.68 12.23
CA SER A 123 11.84 -3.28 11.74
C SER A 123 10.47 -2.66 11.88
N LEU A 124 9.39 -3.42 11.63
CA LEU A 124 8.02 -2.96 11.85
C LEU A 124 7.72 -2.78 13.34
N GLU A 125 8.11 -3.74 14.19
CA GLU A 125 7.96 -3.60 15.65
C GLU A 125 8.63 -2.32 16.15
N ARG A 126 9.89 -2.08 15.75
CA ARG A 126 10.60 -0.84 16.10
C ARG A 126 9.90 0.42 15.58
N LEU A 127 9.31 0.39 14.38
CA LEU A 127 8.55 1.51 13.83
C LEU A 127 7.32 1.79 14.70
N HIS A 128 6.57 0.74 15.03
CA HIS A 128 5.34 0.85 15.82
C HIS A 128 5.62 1.37 17.24
N ASP A 129 6.75 1.02 17.83
CA ASP A 129 7.17 1.45 19.17
C ASP A 129 7.62 2.93 19.24
N LEU A 130 7.88 3.60 18.11
CA LEU A 130 8.40 4.97 18.12
C LEU A 130 7.41 5.99 18.68
N LYS A 131 6.11 5.77 18.45
CA LYS A 131 5.07 6.72 18.84
C LYS A 131 3.72 6.03 18.93
N SER A 132 2.94 6.39 19.94
CA SER A 132 1.53 6.00 20.02
C SER A 132 0.61 7.19 20.20
N THR A 133 -0.67 7.00 19.88
CA THR A 133 -1.76 7.95 20.13
C THR A 133 -3.01 7.17 20.51
N PRO A 134 -3.94 7.77 21.28
CA PRO A 134 -5.21 7.09 21.57
C PRO A 134 -5.95 6.65 20.30
N ALA A 135 -6.43 5.42 20.28
CA ALA A 135 -7.24 4.92 19.19
C ALA A 135 -8.62 5.59 19.13
N ASP A 136 -9.15 5.78 17.93
CA ASP A 136 -10.48 6.34 17.74
C ASP A 136 -11.33 5.51 16.77
N LEU A 137 -12.62 5.42 17.10
CA LEU A 137 -13.60 4.66 16.31
C LEU A 137 -13.79 5.23 14.89
N PHE A 138 -13.67 6.54 14.72
CA PHE A 138 -13.94 7.18 13.42
C PHE A 138 -12.88 6.77 12.40
N SER A 139 -11.61 6.75 12.81
CA SER A 139 -10.50 6.31 11.97
C SER A 139 -10.57 4.81 11.65
N ILE A 140 -10.91 3.96 12.62
CA ILE A 140 -11.13 2.52 12.39
C ILE A 140 -12.27 2.32 11.39
N MET A 141 -13.40 3.00 11.60
CA MET A 141 -14.56 2.89 10.70
C MET A 141 -14.25 3.38 9.29
N GLU A 142 -13.53 4.49 9.15
CA GLU A 142 -13.13 5.00 7.84
C GLU A 142 -12.16 4.05 7.14
N ALA A 143 -11.10 3.59 7.82
CA ALA A 143 -10.07 2.75 7.23
C ALA A 143 -10.58 1.36 6.81
N TYR A 144 -11.38 0.71 7.65
CA TYR A 144 -11.79 -0.67 7.42
C TYR A 144 -13.19 -0.80 6.80
N TYR A 145 -14.17 -0.03 7.27
CA TYR A 145 -15.56 -0.17 6.82
C TYR A 145 -15.91 0.75 5.66
N HIS A 146 -15.85 2.06 5.84
CA HIS A 146 -16.35 3.02 4.84
C HIS A 146 -15.56 2.94 3.54
N LYS A 147 -14.23 2.94 3.61
CA LYS A 147 -13.36 2.79 2.46
C LYS A 147 -13.62 1.49 1.69
N THR A 148 -13.79 0.36 2.41
CA THR A 148 -14.07 -0.94 1.80
C THR A 148 -15.43 -0.96 1.13
N VAL A 149 -16.49 -0.51 1.83
CA VAL A 149 -17.85 -0.46 1.28
C VAL A 149 -17.91 0.47 0.06
N LYS A 150 -17.31 1.67 0.15
CA LYS A 150 -17.27 2.62 -0.97
C LYS A 150 -16.61 2.01 -2.22
N ARG A 151 -15.50 1.31 -2.04
CA ARG A 151 -14.80 0.62 -3.14
C ARG A 151 -15.63 -0.52 -3.73
N LEU A 152 -16.25 -1.34 -2.90
CA LEU A 152 -17.16 -2.40 -3.37
C LEU A 152 -18.34 -1.82 -4.16
N GLU A 153 -19.00 -0.79 -3.65
CA GLU A 153 -20.12 -0.17 -4.34
C GLU A 153 -19.72 0.48 -5.68
N SER A 154 -18.53 1.07 -5.75
CA SER A 154 -18.06 1.70 -7.01
C SER A 154 -17.81 0.70 -8.15
N VAL A 155 -17.67 -0.59 -7.85
CA VAL A 155 -17.45 -1.65 -8.85
C VAL A 155 -18.56 -2.70 -8.87
N ARG A 156 -19.68 -2.45 -8.18
CA ARG A 156 -20.78 -3.40 -8.00
C ARG A 156 -21.27 -3.98 -9.32
N ASP A 157 -21.48 -3.12 -10.31
CA ASP A 157 -21.97 -3.48 -11.64
C ASP A 157 -20.97 -4.31 -12.47
N LEU A 158 -19.71 -4.36 -12.05
CA LEU A 158 -18.66 -5.17 -12.68
C LEU A 158 -18.53 -6.56 -12.04
N ILE A 159 -19.17 -6.80 -10.90
CA ILE A 159 -19.08 -8.05 -10.15
C ILE A 159 -20.26 -8.97 -10.54
N PRO A 160 -20.04 -10.09 -11.24
CA PRO A 160 -21.11 -10.95 -11.75
C PRO A 160 -22.03 -11.54 -10.67
N PHE A 161 -21.54 -11.68 -9.44
CA PHE A 161 -22.27 -12.27 -8.31
C PHE A 161 -22.69 -11.21 -7.28
N ALA A 162 -22.67 -9.90 -7.63
CA ALA A 162 -23.03 -8.82 -6.70
C ALA A 162 -24.44 -8.96 -6.11
N ASP A 163 -25.36 -9.56 -6.86
CA ASP A 163 -26.76 -9.75 -6.45
C ASP A 163 -27.06 -11.10 -5.81
N GLN A 164 -26.03 -11.93 -5.60
CA GLN A 164 -26.17 -13.19 -4.90
C GLN A 164 -25.91 -13.02 -3.40
N ARG A 165 -26.81 -13.54 -2.56
CA ARG A 165 -26.68 -13.43 -1.10
C ARG A 165 -25.48 -14.22 -0.57
N TYR A 166 -25.18 -15.34 -1.20
CA TYR A 166 -24.03 -16.18 -0.89
C TYR A 166 -23.22 -16.41 -2.16
N ILE A 167 -21.91 -16.46 -2.01
CA ILE A 167 -20.96 -16.75 -3.07
C ILE A 167 -20.12 -17.97 -2.71
N ARG A 168 -19.73 -18.75 -3.70
CA ARG A 168 -18.88 -19.92 -3.47
C ARG A 168 -17.43 -19.56 -3.73
N ILE A 169 -16.60 -19.63 -2.68
CA ILE A 169 -15.16 -19.35 -2.74
C ILE A 169 -14.41 -20.62 -2.30
N ASN A 170 -13.56 -21.16 -3.17
CA ASN A 170 -12.77 -22.38 -2.88
C ASN A 170 -13.63 -23.53 -2.31
N GLY A 171 -14.81 -23.74 -2.89
CA GLY A 171 -15.75 -24.79 -2.46
C GLY A 171 -16.59 -24.46 -1.22
N ARG A 172 -16.37 -23.33 -0.55
CA ARG A 172 -17.12 -22.91 0.66
C ARG A 172 -18.15 -21.85 0.31
N ASN A 173 -19.34 -21.95 0.93
CA ASN A 173 -20.34 -20.90 0.85
C ASN A 173 -19.96 -19.74 1.78
N CYS A 174 -19.73 -18.58 1.22
CA CYS A 174 -19.38 -17.37 1.94
C CYS A 174 -20.52 -16.35 1.84
N ARG A 175 -20.71 -15.56 2.89
CA ARG A 175 -21.64 -14.43 2.89
C ARG A 175 -21.13 -13.35 1.94
N ASN A 176 -22.00 -12.83 1.07
CA ASN A 176 -21.62 -11.76 0.17
C ASN A 176 -21.61 -10.40 0.91
N PRO A 177 -20.50 -9.66 0.92
CA PRO A 177 -20.38 -8.38 1.62
C PRO A 177 -21.46 -7.36 1.26
N PHE A 178 -22.00 -7.40 0.03
CA PHE A 178 -23.09 -6.50 -0.38
C PHE A 178 -24.36 -6.65 0.45
N PHE A 179 -24.63 -7.84 0.98
CA PHE A 179 -25.82 -8.14 1.80
C PHE A 179 -25.57 -8.10 3.30
N TYR A 180 -24.32 -8.21 3.73
CA TYR A 180 -23.94 -8.34 5.14
C TYR A 180 -23.15 -7.15 5.67
N LYS A 181 -23.40 -5.94 5.12
CA LYS A 181 -22.72 -4.69 5.53
C LYS A 181 -22.91 -4.38 7.01
N LYS A 182 -24.11 -4.68 7.58
CA LYS A 182 -24.39 -4.45 9.00
C LYS A 182 -23.48 -5.35 9.88
N ASP A 183 -23.41 -6.62 9.57
CA ASP A 183 -22.58 -7.57 10.31
C ASP A 183 -21.10 -7.18 10.22
N PHE A 184 -20.66 -6.75 9.05
CA PHE A 184 -19.30 -6.26 8.83
C PHE A 184 -19.02 -4.99 9.65
N ARG A 185 -19.98 -4.06 9.68
CA ARG A 185 -19.86 -2.83 10.47
C ARG A 185 -19.71 -3.11 11.96
N GLU A 186 -20.52 -4.01 12.51
CA GLU A 186 -20.44 -4.35 13.93
C GLU A 186 -19.11 -5.02 14.27
N LYS A 187 -18.63 -5.94 13.43
CA LYS A 187 -17.31 -6.55 13.61
C LYS A 187 -16.16 -5.52 13.59
N VAL A 188 -16.24 -4.50 12.72
CA VAL A 188 -15.21 -3.44 12.69
C VAL A 188 -15.28 -2.58 13.95
N LYS A 189 -16.48 -2.35 14.51
CA LYS A 189 -16.61 -1.64 15.80
C LYS A 189 -16.03 -2.44 16.97
N ASP A 190 -16.18 -3.76 16.95
CA ASP A 190 -15.65 -4.62 17.99
C ASP A 190 -14.11 -4.54 18.08
N LEU A 191 -13.41 -4.22 16.98
CA LEU A 191 -11.96 -4.02 16.98
C LEU A 191 -11.52 -2.92 17.96
N LEU A 192 -12.32 -1.87 18.16
CA LEU A 192 -11.97 -0.81 19.11
C LEU A 192 -11.92 -1.31 20.56
N CYS A 193 -12.68 -2.36 20.89
CA CYS A 193 -12.65 -2.92 22.24
C CYS A 193 -11.27 -3.51 22.59
N ASP A 194 -10.54 -3.95 21.57
CA ASP A 194 -9.22 -4.59 21.70
C ASP A 194 -8.06 -3.63 21.37
N THR A 195 -8.36 -2.45 20.82
CA THR A 195 -7.36 -1.47 20.36
C THR A 195 -7.48 -0.19 21.18
N SER A 196 -6.62 0.01 22.17
CA SER A 196 -6.59 1.22 23.02
C SER A 196 -5.75 2.33 22.41
N GLU A 197 -4.72 2.01 21.65
CA GLU A 197 -3.77 2.94 21.07
C GLU A 197 -3.50 2.61 19.60
N PHE A 198 -3.17 3.64 18.83
CA PHE A 198 -2.61 3.54 17.49
C PHE A 198 -1.11 3.74 17.54
N ALA A 199 -0.38 2.93 16.79
CA ALA A 199 1.06 3.02 16.62
C ALA A 199 1.44 3.90 15.41
N LEU A 200 2.68 4.36 15.35
CA LEU A 200 3.24 4.95 14.12
C LEU A 200 3.33 3.87 13.05
N ILE A 201 2.58 4.03 11.95
CA ILE A 201 2.50 3.03 10.89
C ILE A 201 3.15 3.51 9.57
N HIS A 202 3.60 2.59 8.75
CA HIS A 202 3.98 2.85 7.37
C HIS A 202 2.75 3.04 6.47
N GLY A 203 1.72 2.23 6.67
CA GLY A 203 0.45 2.27 5.96
C GLY A 203 0.45 1.60 4.59
N ASP A 204 1.59 1.14 4.06
CA ASP A 204 1.70 0.39 2.80
C ASP A 204 3.03 -0.39 2.69
N CYS A 205 3.47 -1.05 3.75
CA CYS A 205 4.74 -1.80 3.86
C CYS A 205 4.76 -3.12 3.07
N THR A 206 4.17 -3.14 1.89
CA THR A 206 4.18 -4.29 0.98
C THR A 206 5.60 -4.61 0.52
N PHE A 207 5.84 -5.83 0.05
CA PHE A 207 7.13 -6.25 -0.50
C PHE A 207 7.60 -5.41 -1.71
N SER A 208 6.68 -4.67 -2.36
CA SER A 208 7.02 -3.72 -3.42
C SER A 208 7.50 -2.36 -2.89
N ASN A 209 7.15 -2.01 -1.66
CA ASN A 209 7.55 -0.77 -0.98
C ASN A 209 8.62 -1.01 0.08
N THR A 210 9.22 -2.20 0.07
CA THR A 210 10.27 -2.59 1.00
C THR A 210 11.45 -3.14 0.20
N MET A 211 12.61 -2.57 0.40
CA MET A 211 13.87 -3.02 -0.21
C MET A 211 14.75 -3.76 0.79
N VAL A 212 15.61 -4.60 0.25
CA VAL A 212 16.65 -5.32 0.97
C VAL A 212 17.99 -4.90 0.38
N ASP A 213 18.89 -4.44 1.22
CA ASP A 213 20.26 -4.13 0.83
C ASP A 213 21.16 -5.39 0.80
N SER A 214 22.44 -5.23 0.42
CA SER A 214 23.41 -6.32 0.36
C SER A 214 23.70 -6.99 1.71
N ASN A 215 23.34 -6.34 2.82
CA ASN A 215 23.53 -6.83 4.19
C ASN A 215 22.23 -7.42 4.76
N LEU A 216 21.20 -7.59 3.93
CA LEU A 216 19.84 -8.03 4.29
C LEU A 216 19.11 -7.07 5.23
N ASN A 217 19.51 -5.80 5.29
CA ASN A 217 18.79 -4.78 6.02
C ASN A 217 17.53 -4.35 5.25
N ILE A 218 16.49 -4.05 6.01
CA ILE A 218 15.20 -3.57 5.49
C ILE A 218 15.22 -2.07 5.34
N ILE A 219 14.74 -1.57 4.19
CA ILE A 219 14.54 -0.15 3.92
C ILE A 219 13.10 0.06 3.44
N PHE A 220 12.33 0.85 4.17
CA PHE A 220 10.95 1.21 3.83
C PHE A 220 10.89 2.40 2.88
N LEU A 221 10.04 2.27 1.86
CA LEU A 221 9.80 3.28 0.82
C LEU A 221 8.32 3.58 0.69
N ASP A 222 7.98 4.76 0.16
CA ASP A 222 6.60 5.14 -0.17
C ASP A 222 5.58 5.00 0.99
N PRO A 223 5.91 5.51 2.20
CA PRO A 223 4.98 5.45 3.32
C PRO A 223 3.71 6.24 3.01
N ARG A 224 2.57 5.73 3.44
CA ARG A 224 1.30 6.47 3.34
C ARG A 224 1.09 7.44 4.47
N GLY A 225 1.58 7.13 5.66
CA GLY A 225 1.56 8.00 6.82
C GLY A 225 0.16 8.46 7.25
N TYR A 226 -0.88 7.63 7.07
CA TYR A 226 -2.21 7.92 7.57
C TYR A 226 -3.08 6.65 7.73
N PHE A 227 -4.04 6.73 8.66
CA PHE A 227 -5.03 5.69 8.90
C PHE A 227 -6.39 6.35 9.22
N GLY A 228 -7.38 6.12 8.35
CA GLY A 228 -8.67 6.81 8.47
C GLY A 228 -8.50 8.33 8.44
N PHE A 229 -8.79 8.98 9.56
CA PHE A 229 -8.64 10.42 9.76
C PHE A 229 -7.37 10.80 10.52
N GLN A 230 -6.65 9.83 11.09
CA GLN A 230 -5.39 10.05 11.79
C GLN A 230 -4.22 10.14 10.81
N GLU A 231 -3.32 11.08 11.06
CA GLU A 231 -2.04 11.18 10.37
C GLU A 231 -0.95 10.47 11.18
N LEU A 232 -0.04 9.80 10.50
CA LEU A 232 1.13 9.09 11.02
C LEU A 232 0.79 7.83 11.82
N CYS A 233 -0.20 7.87 12.71
CA CYS A 233 -0.56 6.75 13.57
C CYS A 233 -1.81 6.03 13.09
N GLY A 234 -1.87 4.73 13.35
CA GLY A 234 -3.00 3.86 13.00
C GLY A 234 -2.91 2.51 13.71
N ASP A 235 -3.86 1.64 13.41
CA ASP A 235 -3.84 0.28 13.90
C ASP A 235 -2.62 -0.46 13.31
N GLU A 236 -1.73 -0.96 14.16
CA GLU A 236 -0.50 -1.66 13.75
C GLU A 236 -0.81 -2.91 12.89
N TYR A 237 -1.94 -3.57 13.14
CA TYR A 237 -2.39 -4.71 12.34
C TYR A 237 -2.67 -4.35 10.87
N TYR A 238 -2.85 -3.07 10.57
CA TYR A 238 -2.96 -2.61 9.19
C TYR A 238 -1.65 -2.81 8.42
N ASP A 239 -0.50 -2.60 9.06
CA ASP A 239 0.81 -2.86 8.48
C ASP A 239 1.09 -4.38 8.42
N TRP A 240 0.80 -5.12 9.49
CA TRP A 240 0.92 -6.58 9.49
C TRP A 240 0.08 -7.27 8.40
N ALA A 241 -1.07 -6.73 8.07
CA ALA A 241 -1.91 -7.23 6.97
C ALA A 241 -1.38 -6.89 5.57
N LYS A 242 -0.34 -6.05 5.44
CA LYS A 242 0.30 -5.67 4.17
C LYS A 242 1.53 -6.54 3.83
N VAL A 243 2.13 -7.13 4.82
CA VAL A 243 3.26 -8.04 4.73
C VAL A 243 2.80 -9.47 4.51
#